data_637bd9ddaaf75efbf3ec6c72f89d7178
#
_entry.id   637bd9ddaaf75efbf3ec6c72f89d7178
#
_cell.length_a   1.000
_cell.length_b   1.000
_cell.length_c   1.000
_cell.angle_alpha   90.00
_cell.angle_beta   90.00
_cell.angle_gamma   90.00
#
_symmetry.space_group_name_H-M   'P 1'
#
loop_
_entity.id
_entity.type
_entity.pdbx_description
1 polymer ?
#
loop_
_entity_poly.entity_id
_entity_poly.type
_entity_poly.pdbx_seq_one_letter_code
_entity_poly.pdbx_strand_id
1 'polypeptide(L)'
;MTGVQTCALPIFLPDGVEAQTGRCLDNLAAVLAARGLGPGDIVKTTVWLTDKADYPGFNKAYAAWFGTWAPARSTTIAGLAIDGALVEIEAVACRREEA
;
A
#
# COMPACT_ATOMS: atom_id res chain seq x y z
N MET A 1 -9.47 14.08 7.35
CA MET A 1 -8.45 13.40 6.55
C MET A 1 -7.57 12.56 7.46
N THR A 2 -7.29 11.34 7.06
CA THR A 2 -6.48 10.42 7.85
C THR A 2 -5.30 9.93 7.03
N GLY A 3 -4.09 10.07 7.58
CA GLY A 3 -2.89 9.50 6.99
C GLY A 3 -2.55 8.18 7.69
N VAL A 4 -2.25 7.17 6.92
CA VAL A 4 -1.89 5.85 7.43
C VAL A 4 -0.69 5.33 6.68
N GLN A 5 0.32 4.90 7.42
CA GLN A 5 1.51 4.27 6.85
C GLN A 5 1.62 2.84 7.35
N THR A 6 1.87 1.91 6.45
CA THR A 6 2.16 0.53 6.81
C THR A 6 2.96 -0.16 5.73
N CYS A 7 3.63 -1.23 6.12
CA CYS A 7 4.28 -2.15 5.21
C CYS A 7 3.96 -3.57 5.67
N ALA A 8 4.45 -4.56 4.95
CA ALA A 8 4.33 -5.93 5.40
C ALA A 8 5.06 -6.06 6.73
N LEU A 9 4.33 -6.40 7.79
CA LEU A 9 4.89 -6.38 9.12
C LEU A 9 5.87 -7.52 9.38
N PRO A 10 6.86 -7.27 10.24
CA PRO A 10 8.11 -8.02 10.27
C PRO A 10 8.07 -9.40 10.89
N ILE A 11 6.99 -9.81 11.53
CA ILE A 11 6.97 -11.15 12.12
C ILE A 11 7.04 -12.19 11.02
N PHE A 12 6.47 -11.88 9.86
CA PHE A 12 6.42 -12.81 8.76
C PHE A 12 6.24 -12.07 7.44
N LEU A 13 7.33 -11.90 6.70
CA LEU A 13 7.28 -11.27 5.38
C LEU A 13 7.03 -12.34 4.33
N PRO A 14 5.99 -12.18 3.49
CA PRO A 14 5.80 -13.10 2.37
C PRO A 14 6.92 -12.97 1.34
N ASP A 15 7.09 -13.99 0.52
CA ASP A 15 8.10 -13.99 -0.52
C ASP A 15 7.65 -13.20 -1.73
N GLY A 16 8.53 -12.33 -2.20
CA GLY A 16 8.34 -11.59 -3.43
C GLY A 16 7.51 -10.33 -3.29
N VAL A 17 7.71 -9.42 -4.23
CA VAL A 17 7.08 -8.11 -4.18
C VAL A 17 5.56 -8.16 -4.34
N GLU A 18 5.04 -9.09 -5.14
CA GLU A 18 3.60 -9.19 -5.34
C GLU A 18 2.89 -9.57 -4.04
N ALA A 19 3.40 -10.59 -3.34
CA ALA A 19 2.83 -11.02 -2.08
C ALA A 19 2.98 -9.95 -1.00
N GLN A 20 4.13 -9.29 -0.93
CA GLN A 20 4.34 -8.22 0.04
C GLN A 20 3.43 -7.01 -0.23
N THR A 21 3.21 -6.67 -1.50
CA THR A 21 2.31 -5.59 -1.87
C THR A 21 0.88 -5.89 -1.40
N GLY A 22 0.40 -7.09 -1.66
CA GLY A 22 -0.92 -7.51 -1.19
C GLY A 22 -1.04 -7.43 0.33
N ARG A 23 -0.01 -7.87 1.05
CA ARG A 23 0.00 -7.81 2.51
C ARG A 23 -0.02 -6.37 3.01
N CYS A 24 0.77 -5.48 2.41
CA CYS A 24 0.76 -4.06 2.78
C CYS A 24 -0.63 -3.45 2.60
N LEU A 25 -1.27 -3.71 1.47
CA LEU A 25 -2.59 -3.17 1.18
C LEU A 25 -3.66 -3.75 2.10
N ASP A 26 -3.59 -5.04 2.41
CA ASP A 26 -4.50 -5.67 3.36
C ASP A 26 -4.35 -5.06 4.76
N ASN A 27 -3.11 -4.80 5.19
CA ASN A 27 -2.85 -4.15 6.47
C ASN A 27 -3.40 -2.72 6.50
N LEU A 28 -3.23 -1.97 5.41
CA LEU A 28 -3.83 -0.64 5.28
C LEU A 28 -5.35 -0.71 5.39
N ALA A 29 -5.97 -1.65 4.69
CA ALA A 29 -7.42 -1.81 4.74
C ALA A 29 -7.91 -2.12 6.15
N ALA A 30 -7.18 -2.94 6.90
CA ALA A 30 -7.52 -3.27 8.28
C ALA A 30 -7.45 -2.04 9.19
N VAL A 31 -6.42 -1.21 9.03
CA VAL A 31 -6.28 0.03 9.81
C VAL A 31 -7.40 1.01 9.47
N LEU A 32 -7.73 1.14 8.19
CA LEU A 32 -8.82 2.01 7.74
C LEU A 32 -10.17 1.54 8.27
N ALA A 33 -10.42 0.22 8.25
CA ALA A 33 -11.66 -0.36 8.76
C ALA A 33 -11.88 -0.02 10.23
N ALA A 34 -10.82 0.00 11.02
CA ALA A 34 -10.89 0.39 12.42
C ALA A 34 -11.36 1.84 12.62
N ARG A 35 -11.27 2.66 11.59
CA ARG A 35 -11.72 4.05 11.58
C ARG A 35 -12.99 4.26 10.76
N GLY A 36 -13.66 3.20 10.37
CA GLY A 36 -14.87 3.28 9.56
C GLY A 36 -14.62 3.70 8.11
N LEU A 37 -13.41 3.50 7.62
CA LEU A 37 -13.03 3.83 6.26
C LEU A 37 -12.73 2.56 5.47
N GLY A 38 -12.80 2.66 4.15
CA GLY A 38 -12.48 1.55 3.26
C GLY A 38 -11.52 1.95 2.16
N PRO A 39 -11.12 0.99 1.31
CA PRO A 39 -10.19 1.27 0.20
C PRO A 39 -10.65 2.39 -0.73
N GLY A 40 -11.95 2.54 -0.93
CA GLY A 40 -12.51 3.61 -1.78
C GLY A 40 -12.33 5.01 -1.20
N ASP A 41 -11.96 5.12 0.07
CA ASP A 41 -11.69 6.40 0.72
C ASP A 41 -10.24 6.85 0.57
N ILE A 42 -9.37 5.99 0.05
CA ILE A 42 -7.96 6.34 -0.19
C ILE A 42 -7.90 7.31 -1.36
N VAL A 43 -7.30 8.48 -1.12
CA VAL A 43 -7.16 9.51 -2.15
C VAL A 43 -5.76 9.57 -2.73
N LYS A 44 -4.77 9.12 -1.97
CA LYS A 44 -3.38 9.13 -2.41
C LYS A 44 -2.59 8.03 -1.72
N THR A 45 -1.66 7.41 -2.47
CA THR A 45 -0.66 6.55 -1.88
C THR A 45 0.74 7.04 -2.23
N THR A 46 1.68 6.77 -1.34
CA THR A 46 3.11 6.91 -1.62
C THR A 46 3.75 5.55 -1.44
N VAL A 47 4.54 5.15 -2.40
CA VAL A 47 5.13 3.81 -2.45
C VAL A 47 6.64 3.90 -2.52
N TRP A 48 7.32 3.09 -1.71
CA TRP A 48 8.77 2.91 -1.76
C TRP A 48 9.05 1.46 -2.12
N LEU A 49 9.87 1.26 -3.15
CA LEU A 49 10.37 -0.05 -3.56
C LEU A 49 11.87 -0.08 -3.37
N THR A 50 12.41 -1.23 -2.98
CA THR A 50 13.86 -1.35 -2.79
C THR A 50 14.61 -1.61 -4.08
N ASP A 51 13.94 -2.11 -5.11
CA ASP A 51 14.56 -2.44 -6.38
C ASP A 51 13.61 -2.07 -7.53
N LYS A 52 14.15 -1.34 -8.50
CA LYS A 52 13.41 -0.96 -9.70
C LYS A 52 12.90 -2.18 -10.48
N ALA A 53 13.61 -3.30 -10.42
CA ALA A 53 13.21 -4.53 -11.09
C ALA A 53 11.87 -5.07 -10.55
N ASP A 54 11.48 -4.69 -9.33
CA ASP A 54 10.21 -5.12 -8.72
C ASP A 54 9.01 -4.29 -9.17
N TYR A 55 9.25 -3.23 -9.94
CA TYR A 55 8.17 -2.31 -10.33
C TYR A 55 7.03 -3.00 -11.10
N PRO A 56 7.30 -3.84 -12.11
CA PRO A 56 6.22 -4.51 -12.82
C PRO A 56 5.39 -5.45 -11.94
N GLY A 57 6.03 -6.21 -11.06
CA GLY A 57 5.32 -7.11 -10.14
C GLY A 57 4.50 -6.34 -9.12
N PHE A 58 5.05 -5.26 -8.60
CA PHE A 58 4.31 -4.36 -7.73
C PHE A 58 3.07 -3.81 -8.42
N ASN A 59 3.21 -3.29 -9.63
CA ASN A 59 2.09 -2.73 -10.38
C ASN A 59 0.98 -3.74 -10.60
N LYS A 60 1.34 -4.98 -10.92
CA LYS A 60 0.36 -6.04 -11.13
C LYS A 60 -0.46 -6.29 -9.87
N ALA A 61 0.20 -6.46 -8.74
CA ALA A 61 -0.47 -6.71 -7.46
C ALA A 61 -1.31 -5.52 -7.02
N TYR A 62 -0.78 -4.32 -7.18
CA TYR A 62 -1.46 -3.08 -6.83
C TYR A 62 -2.75 -2.90 -7.64
N ALA A 63 -2.67 -3.09 -8.96
CA ALA A 63 -3.83 -2.96 -9.84
C ALA A 63 -4.89 -4.03 -9.52
N ALA A 64 -4.47 -5.25 -9.27
CA ALA A 64 -5.39 -6.33 -8.91
C ALA A 64 -6.13 -6.04 -7.61
N TRP A 65 -5.44 -5.45 -6.64
CA TRP A 65 -6.03 -5.14 -5.33
C TRP A 65 -7.07 -4.02 -5.41
N PHE A 66 -6.73 -2.93 -6.10
CA PHE A 66 -7.65 -1.79 -6.23
C PHE A 66 -8.78 -2.03 -7.24
N GLY A 67 -8.56 -2.89 -8.21
CA GLY A 67 -9.54 -3.13 -9.27
C GLY A 67 -9.72 -1.91 -10.16
N THR A 68 -10.97 -1.46 -10.31
CA THR A 68 -11.28 -0.32 -11.19
C THR A 68 -10.99 1.04 -10.59
N TRP A 69 -10.76 1.09 -9.28
CA TRP A 69 -10.46 2.34 -8.60
C TRP A 69 -8.99 2.35 -8.18
N ALA A 70 -8.27 3.39 -8.56
CA ALA A 70 -6.91 3.58 -8.11
C ALA A 70 -6.71 5.04 -7.69
N PRO A 71 -6.17 5.27 -6.49
CA PRO A 71 -5.86 6.62 -6.04
C PRO A 71 -4.65 7.20 -6.77
N ALA A 72 -4.42 8.50 -6.60
CA ALA A 72 -3.18 9.13 -7.03
C ALA A 72 -2.00 8.45 -6.32
N ARG A 73 -0.88 8.30 -7.01
CA ARG A 73 0.27 7.54 -6.50
C ARG A 73 1.59 8.18 -6.89
N SER A 74 2.53 8.14 -5.96
CA SER A 74 3.94 8.39 -6.23
C SER A 74 4.72 7.12 -5.88
N THR A 75 5.68 6.75 -6.70
CA THR A 75 6.52 5.56 -6.47
C THR A 75 7.99 5.96 -6.53
N THR A 76 8.75 5.58 -5.52
CA THR A 76 10.16 5.94 -5.37
C THR A 76 10.96 4.68 -5.06
N ILE A 77 12.20 4.63 -5.54
CA ILE A 77 13.14 3.57 -5.17
C ILE A 77 13.98 4.06 -4.01
N ALA A 78 14.02 3.28 -2.93
CA ALA A 78 14.76 3.64 -1.72
C ALA A 78 15.08 2.40 -0.90
N GLY A 79 16.09 2.48 -0.05
CA GLY A 79 16.32 1.45 0.96
C GLY A 79 15.22 1.52 2.02
N LEU A 80 14.83 0.36 2.53
CA LEU A 80 13.83 0.26 3.59
C LEU A 80 14.49 -0.18 4.89
N ALA A 81 13.90 0.25 6.00
CA ALA A 81 14.46 0.01 7.34
C ALA A 81 14.36 -1.45 7.77
N ILE A 82 13.44 -2.21 7.21
CA ILE A 82 13.20 -3.60 7.61
C ILE A 82 13.87 -4.55 6.61
N ASP A 83 14.75 -5.40 7.11
CA ASP A 83 15.41 -6.40 6.28
C ASP A 83 14.38 -7.33 5.64
N GLY A 84 14.54 -7.58 4.35
CA GLY A 84 13.63 -8.43 3.59
C GLY A 84 12.37 -7.73 3.09
N ALA A 85 12.09 -6.52 3.54
CA ALA A 85 10.99 -5.74 3.00
C ALA A 85 11.35 -5.19 1.62
N LEU A 86 10.50 -5.44 0.63
CA LEU A 86 10.69 -5.01 -0.75
C LEU A 86 9.83 -3.79 -1.09
N VAL A 87 8.81 -3.53 -0.30
CA VAL A 87 7.85 -2.47 -0.56
C VAL A 87 7.34 -1.87 0.75
N GLU A 88 7.09 -0.58 0.74
CA GLU A 88 6.39 0.14 1.80
C GLU A 88 5.36 1.04 1.15
N ILE A 89 4.16 1.11 1.73
CA ILE A 89 3.07 1.92 1.19
C ILE A 89 2.49 2.79 2.29
N GLU A 90 2.38 4.08 2.01
CA GLU A 90 1.67 5.04 2.84
C GLU A 90 0.41 5.46 2.10
N ALA A 91 -0.68 5.59 2.82
CA ALA A 91 -1.94 6.06 2.24
C ALA A 91 -2.49 7.24 3.00
N VAL A 92 -3.14 8.13 2.27
CA VAL A 92 -3.98 9.18 2.84
C VAL A 92 -5.40 8.86 2.44
N ALA A 93 -6.26 8.76 3.44
CA ALA A 93 -7.68 8.48 3.21
C ALA A 93 -8.51 9.63 3.76
N CYS A 94 -9.63 9.88 3.12
CA CYS A 94 -10.53 10.95 3.49
C CYS A 94 -11.95 10.44 3.43
N ARG A 95 -12.71 10.65 4.51
CA ARG A 95 -14.12 10.29 4.53
C ARG A 95 -14.86 11.14 3.51
N ARG A 96 -15.62 10.49 2.65
CA ARG A 96 -16.45 11.22 1.69
C ARG A 96 -17.57 11.91 2.43
N GLU A 97 -17.77 13.19 2.11
CA GLU A 97 -18.95 13.89 2.54
C GLU A 97 -20.08 13.54 1.58
N GLU A 98 -21.22 13.22 2.14
CA GLU A 98 -22.42 13.05 1.33
C GLU A 98 -22.91 14.43 0.89
N ALA A 99 -23.17 14.54 -0.39
CA ALA A 99 -23.71 15.76 -0.92
C ALA A 99 -25.17 15.96 -0.49
#